data_59390682e46217fe647e5b3ce40d21ca
#
_entry.id   59390682e46217fe647e5b3ce40d21ca
#
_cell.length_a   1.000
_cell.length_b   1.000
_cell.length_c   1.000
_cell.angle_alpha   90.00
_cell.angle_beta   90.00
_cell.angle_gamma   90.00
#
_symmetry.space_group_name_H-M   'P 1'
#
loop_
_entity.id
_entity.type
_entity.pdbx_description
1 polymer ?
#
loop_
_entity_poly.entity_id
_entity_poly.type
_entity_poly.pdbx_seq_one_letter_code
_entity_poly.pdbx_strand_id
1 'polypeptide(L)'
;MKKAVVVFSGGQDSTTCLVQALKEFDEVHAITFDYGQRHKLEIEVAQQLAKQLGVTAHKVMDVSLLNELAISSLTRDDIPVSHELQANGLPNSFVPGRNILFLTLAGIYAYQIGATTVITGVCETDFSGYPDCRDEFVQAMNQALAKGMDLPLMIRTPLMWLNKAETWALADQLGALDLVRHQTLTXXXXXXXXXXXXXXXXXXXXXXSGWA
;
A
#
# COMPACT_ATOMS: atom_id res chain seq x y z
N MET A 1 17.22 12.67 14.25
CA MET A 1 16.11 12.99 13.33
C MET A 1 15.36 11.72 13.00
N LYS A 2 14.04 11.72 13.25
CA LYS A 2 13.22 10.54 13.01
C LYS A 2 12.78 10.48 11.56
N LYS A 3 13.08 9.40 10.88
CA LYS A 3 12.73 9.21 9.48
C LYS A 3 11.93 7.95 9.30
N ALA A 4 11.00 7.96 8.35
CA ALA A 4 10.23 6.76 7.99
C ALA A 4 10.08 6.66 6.48
N VAL A 5 9.98 5.42 6.01
CA VAL A 5 9.58 5.12 4.65
C VAL A 5 8.16 4.59 4.69
N VAL A 6 7.27 5.16 3.90
CA VAL A 6 5.89 4.72 3.81
C VAL A 6 5.66 4.10 2.44
N VAL A 7 5.18 2.86 2.43
CA VAL A 7 4.76 2.20 1.19
C VAL A 7 3.43 2.85 0.79
N PHE A 8 3.41 3.50 -0.36
CA PHE A 8 2.34 4.44 -0.68
C PHE A 8 1.81 4.17 -2.08
N SER A 9 0.54 3.84 -2.15
CA SER A 9 -0.10 3.55 -3.44
C SER A 9 -1.03 4.66 -3.92
N GLY A 10 -1.31 5.63 -3.08
CA GLY A 10 -2.33 6.62 -3.36
C GLY A 10 -3.73 6.18 -3.00
N GLY A 11 -3.88 4.95 -2.50
CA GLY A 11 -5.18 4.47 -2.04
C GLY A 11 -5.51 4.96 -0.65
N GLN A 12 -6.71 4.60 -0.20
CA GLN A 12 -7.20 5.09 1.09
C GLN A 12 -6.31 4.69 2.26
N ASP A 13 -5.95 3.42 2.31
CA ASP A 13 -5.22 2.92 3.47
C ASP A 13 -3.82 3.50 3.55
N SER A 14 -3.09 3.48 2.44
CA SER A 14 -1.73 3.99 2.48
C SER A 14 -1.71 5.50 2.65
N THR A 15 -2.73 6.21 2.18
CA THR A 15 -2.79 7.65 2.40
C THR A 15 -3.02 7.96 3.88
N THR A 16 -3.88 7.19 4.54
CA THR A 16 -4.08 7.35 5.97
C THR A 16 -2.76 7.13 6.72
N CYS A 17 -2.02 6.10 6.34
CA CYS A 17 -0.72 5.83 6.95
C CYS A 17 0.26 6.97 6.69
N LEU A 18 0.23 7.51 5.48
CA LEU A 18 1.15 8.61 5.15
C LEU A 18 0.86 9.84 5.98
N VAL A 19 -0.42 10.20 6.13
CA VAL A 19 -0.77 11.36 6.94
C VAL A 19 -0.34 11.15 8.39
N GLN A 20 -0.57 9.94 8.92
CA GLN A 20 -0.15 9.65 10.29
C GLN A 20 1.37 9.80 10.44
N ALA A 21 2.12 9.28 9.47
CA ALA A 21 3.58 9.37 9.52
C ALA A 21 4.06 10.81 9.48
N LEU A 22 3.40 11.63 8.67
CA LEU A 22 3.81 13.03 8.56
C LEU A 22 3.63 13.79 9.88
N LYS A 23 2.71 13.36 10.72
CA LYS A 23 2.53 13.98 12.03
C LYS A 23 3.54 13.49 13.06
N GLU A 24 4.15 12.34 12.82
CA GLU A 24 5.02 11.72 13.81
C GLU A 24 6.51 11.87 13.51
N PHE A 25 6.88 11.86 12.24
CA PHE A 25 8.30 11.78 11.84
C PHE A 25 8.78 13.11 11.28
N ASP A 26 10.08 13.35 11.44
CA ASP A 26 10.71 14.57 10.92
C ASP A 26 10.87 14.52 9.41
N GLU A 27 11.20 13.35 8.88
CA GLU A 27 11.27 13.12 7.44
C GLU A 27 10.43 11.92 7.10
N VAL A 28 9.63 12.08 6.07
CA VAL A 28 8.82 10.97 5.55
C VAL A 28 9.11 10.84 4.07
N HIS A 29 9.57 9.65 3.70
CA HIS A 29 9.85 9.30 2.31
C HIS A 29 8.80 8.30 1.86
N ALA A 30 8.13 8.59 0.77
CA ALA A 30 7.11 7.69 0.23
C ALA A 30 7.71 6.88 -0.91
N ILE A 31 7.36 5.60 -0.98
CA ILE A 31 7.80 4.74 -2.07
C ILE A 31 6.57 4.10 -2.70
N THR A 32 6.46 4.23 -4.02
CA THR A 32 5.35 3.72 -4.80
C THR A 32 5.89 2.73 -5.82
N PHE A 33 5.18 1.62 -6.02
CA PHE A 33 5.63 0.57 -6.92
C PHE A 33 4.78 0.55 -8.17
N ASP A 34 5.45 0.66 -9.31
CA ASP A 34 4.81 0.69 -10.63
C ASP A 34 5.05 -0.67 -11.28
N TYR A 35 3.99 -1.47 -11.40
CA TYR A 35 4.13 -2.79 -12.00
C TYR A 35 3.37 -2.93 -13.32
N GLY A 36 3.13 -1.80 -13.99
CA GLY A 36 2.71 -1.87 -15.36
C GLY A 36 1.62 -0.90 -15.75
N GLN A 37 1.19 -1.03 -16.99
CA GLN A 37 0.27 -0.09 -17.61
C GLN A 37 -1.08 0.00 -16.90
N ARG A 38 -1.53 -1.11 -16.35
CA ARG A 38 -2.83 -1.17 -15.72
C ARG A 38 -2.96 -0.20 -14.54
N HIS A 39 -1.84 0.20 -13.96
CA HIS A 39 -1.84 1.00 -12.74
C HIS A 39 -1.35 2.43 -12.95
N LYS A 40 -1.33 2.88 -14.19
CA LYS A 40 -0.75 4.18 -14.50
C LYS A 40 -1.48 5.33 -13.80
N LEU A 41 -2.81 5.29 -13.82
CA LEU A 41 -3.58 6.34 -13.18
C LEU A 41 -3.33 6.38 -11.68
N GLU A 42 -3.18 5.20 -11.07
CA GLU A 42 -2.90 5.14 -9.64
C GLU A 42 -1.56 5.79 -9.31
N ILE A 43 -0.56 5.59 -10.18
CA ILE A 43 0.74 6.22 -9.97
C ILE A 43 0.61 7.75 -10.01
N GLU A 44 -0.16 8.25 -10.96
CA GLU A 44 -0.35 9.70 -11.07
C GLU A 44 -1.03 10.28 -9.83
N VAL A 45 -2.04 9.57 -9.32
CA VAL A 45 -2.71 10.01 -8.10
C VAL A 45 -1.74 10.01 -6.94
N ALA A 46 -0.93 8.97 -6.81
CA ALA A 46 0.05 8.90 -5.74
C ALA A 46 1.04 10.04 -5.82
N GLN A 47 1.51 10.36 -7.03
CA GLN A 47 2.46 11.46 -7.19
C GLN A 47 1.86 12.79 -6.78
N GLN A 48 0.62 13.03 -7.17
CA GLN A 48 -0.04 14.27 -6.81
C GLN A 48 -0.27 14.39 -5.33
N LEU A 49 -0.73 13.30 -4.71
CA LEU A 49 -0.98 13.32 -3.28
C LEU A 49 0.29 13.50 -2.47
N ALA A 50 1.36 12.83 -2.87
CA ALA A 50 2.63 12.96 -2.15
C ALA A 50 3.12 14.41 -2.20
N LYS A 51 3.01 15.02 -3.37
CA LYS A 51 3.41 16.40 -3.51
C LYS A 51 2.56 17.32 -2.66
N GLN A 52 1.25 17.13 -2.71
CA GLN A 52 0.31 17.95 -1.96
C GLN A 52 0.55 17.83 -0.46
N LEU A 53 0.85 16.64 0.02
CA LEU A 53 1.06 16.41 1.44
C LEU A 53 2.45 16.84 1.93
N GLY A 54 3.36 17.11 1.02
CA GLY A 54 4.66 17.64 1.38
C GLY A 54 5.62 16.61 1.95
N VAL A 55 5.62 15.39 1.39
CA VAL A 55 6.60 14.39 1.82
C VAL A 55 8.02 14.89 1.52
N THR A 56 8.97 14.36 2.25
CA THR A 56 10.38 14.72 2.03
C THR A 56 10.83 14.34 0.63
N ALA A 57 10.45 13.13 0.20
CA ALA A 57 10.76 12.66 -1.15
C ALA A 57 9.77 11.56 -1.51
N HIS A 58 9.52 11.40 -2.79
CA HIS A 58 8.65 10.35 -3.30
C HIS A 58 9.36 9.61 -4.40
N LYS A 59 9.60 8.32 -4.18
CA LYS A 59 10.28 7.49 -5.15
C LYS A 59 9.27 6.54 -5.80
N VAL A 60 9.27 6.51 -7.12
CA VAL A 60 8.46 5.55 -7.87
C VAL A 60 9.41 4.50 -8.43
N MET A 61 9.19 3.24 -8.04
CA MET A 61 10.04 2.13 -8.43
C MET A 61 9.37 1.29 -9.48
N ASP A 62 10.04 1.05 -10.59
CA ASP A 62 9.54 0.17 -11.64
C ASP A 62 9.79 -1.27 -11.22
N VAL A 63 8.72 -2.01 -10.97
CA VAL A 63 8.81 -3.43 -10.64
C VAL A 63 8.08 -4.28 -11.67
N SER A 64 8.05 -3.81 -12.91
CA SER A 64 7.33 -4.52 -13.96
C SER A 64 7.94 -5.89 -14.27
N LEU A 65 9.13 -6.17 -13.77
CA LEU A 65 9.70 -7.51 -13.90
C LEU A 65 8.78 -8.59 -13.32
N LEU A 66 7.90 -8.22 -12.40
CA LEU A 66 6.94 -9.19 -11.88
C LEU A 66 6.04 -9.76 -12.97
N ASN A 67 5.82 -9.00 -14.03
CA ASN A 67 4.96 -9.45 -15.12
C ASN A 67 5.56 -10.64 -15.87
N GLU A 68 6.85 -10.86 -15.73
CA GLU A 68 7.50 -11.98 -16.39
C GLU A 68 7.29 -13.30 -15.65
N LEU A 69 7.00 -13.21 -14.36
CA LEU A 69 6.89 -14.40 -13.53
C LEU A 69 5.48 -14.64 -13.03
N ALA A 70 4.84 -13.60 -12.51
CA ALA A 70 3.55 -13.75 -11.85
C ALA A 70 2.42 -13.55 -12.84
N ILE A 71 1.44 -14.42 -12.79
CA ILE A 71 0.27 -14.34 -13.66
C ILE A 71 -0.93 -14.01 -12.78
N SER A 72 -1.48 -12.80 -12.95
CA SER A 72 -2.66 -12.39 -12.22
C SER A 72 -3.35 -11.29 -12.97
N SER A 73 -4.57 -10.97 -12.54
CA SER A 73 -5.33 -9.89 -13.17
C SER A 73 -4.75 -8.52 -12.87
N LEU A 74 -3.91 -8.40 -11.84
CA LEU A 74 -3.31 -7.11 -11.50
C LEU A 74 -2.08 -6.80 -12.35
N THR A 75 -1.40 -7.83 -12.85
CA THR A 75 -0.18 -7.65 -13.62
C THR A 75 -0.33 -7.93 -15.11
N ARG A 76 -1.42 -8.58 -15.52
CA ARG A 76 -1.66 -9.00 -16.89
C ARG A 76 -3.00 -8.44 -17.37
N ASP A 77 -2.97 -7.68 -18.45
CA ASP A 77 -4.20 -7.11 -19.00
C ASP A 77 -5.11 -8.16 -19.62
N ASP A 78 -4.55 -9.27 -20.03
CA ASP A 78 -5.33 -10.33 -20.68
C ASP A 78 -6.09 -11.20 -19.70
N ILE A 79 -5.96 -10.95 -18.40
CA ILE A 79 -6.65 -11.73 -17.38
C ILE A 79 -7.66 -10.80 -16.70
N PRO A 80 -8.96 -11.05 -16.84
CA PRO A 80 -9.95 -10.20 -16.19
C PRO A 80 -9.91 -10.38 -14.66
N VAL A 81 -10.17 -9.29 -13.97
CA VAL A 81 -10.27 -9.34 -12.53
C VAL A 81 -11.53 -10.12 -12.16
N SER A 82 -11.39 -11.07 -11.25
CA SER A 82 -12.48 -11.91 -10.79
C SER A 82 -12.40 -12.07 -9.29
N HIS A 83 -13.57 -12.15 -8.67
CA HIS A 83 -13.65 -12.41 -7.24
C HIS A 83 -13.72 -13.90 -6.92
N GLU A 84 -13.79 -14.74 -7.95
CA GLU A 84 -13.80 -16.18 -7.73
C GLU A 84 -12.44 -16.64 -7.27
N LEU A 85 -12.43 -17.59 -6.36
CA LEU A 85 -11.18 -18.13 -5.86
C LEU A 85 -10.61 -19.16 -6.84
N GLN A 86 -9.31 -19.19 -6.95
CA GLN A 86 -8.60 -20.18 -7.73
C GLN A 86 -8.55 -21.50 -6.98
N ALA A 87 -7.94 -22.51 -7.61
CA ALA A 87 -7.81 -23.83 -7.00
C ALA A 87 -7.08 -23.78 -5.67
N ASN A 88 -6.17 -22.84 -5.50
CA ASN A 88 -5.41 -22.72 -4.25
C ASN A 88 -6.17 -21.92 -3.19
N GLY A 89 -7.41 -21.51 -3.44
CA GLY A 89 -8.20 -20.78 -2.48
C GLY A 89 -7.96 -19.28 -2.46
N LEU A 90 -7.16 -18.76 -3.40
CA LEU A 90 -6.83 -17.34 -3.44
C LEU A 90 -7.44 -16.70 -4.68
N PRO A 91 -7.76 -15.41 -4.63
CA PRO A 91 -8.28 -14.73 -5.82
C PRO A 91 -7.21 -14.63 -6.90
N ASN A 92 -7.65 -14.50 -8.16
CA ASN A 92 -6.69 -14.41 -9.27
C ASN A 92 -5.92 -13.08 -9.28
N SER A 93 -6.29 -12.14 -8.42
CA SER A 93 -5.55 -10.89 -8.27
C SER A 93 -4.33 -11.06 -7.36
N PHE A 94 -4.21 -12.17 -6.66
CA PHE A 94 -3.05 -12.39 -5.81
C PHE A 94 -1.81 -12.60 -6.67
N VAL A 95 -0.75 -11.85 -6.34
CA VAL A 95 0.52 -11.95 -7.04
C VAL A 95 1.53 -12.53 -6.05
N PRO A 96 1.93 -13.79 -6.23
CA PRO A 96 2.86 -14.40 -5.27
C PRO A 96 4.14 -13.61 -5.16
N GLY A 97 4.54 -13.29 -3.94
CA GLY A 97 5.79 -12.60 -3.69
C GLY A 97 5.75 -11.11 -3.86
N ARG A 98 4.62 -10.55 -4.28
CA ARG A 98 4.57 -9.11 -4.53
C ARG A 98 4.92 -8.30 -3.29
N ASN A 99 4.28 -8.59 -2.18
CA ASN A 99 4.55 -7.80 -0.98
C ASN A 99 5.89 -8.14 -0.35
N ILE A 100 6.39 -9.35 -0.58
CA ILE A 100 7.76 -9.68 -0.19
C ILE A 100 8.73 -8.74 -0.91
N LEU A 101 8.55 -8.61 -2.21
CA LEU A 101 9.42 -7.71 -2.99
C LEU A 101 9.27 -6.27 -2.54
N PHE A 102 8.03 -5.82 -2.35
CA PHE A 102 7.80 -4.43 -1.97
C PHE A 102 8.46 -4.10 -0.65
N LEU A 103 8.29 -4.95 0.36
CA LEU A 103 8.88 -4.68 1.66
C LEU A 103 10.40 -4.78 1.62
N THR A 104 10.93 -5.67 0.80
CA THR A 104 12.38 -5.73 0.63
C THR A 104 12.91 -4.42 0.07
N LEU A 105 12.28 -3.92 -0.98
CA LEU A 105 12.74 -2.67 -1.59
C LEU A 105 12.55 -1.49 -0.65
N ALA A 106 11.45 -1.46 0.08
CA ALA A 106 11.24 -0.39 1.05
C ALA A 106 12.28 -0.45 2.16
N GLY A 107 12.64 -1.65 2.60
CA GLY A 107 13.67 -1.80 3.62
C GLY A 107 15.04 -1.34 3.13
N ILE A 108 15.36 -1.65 1.89
CA ILE A 108 16.62 -1.18 1.30
C ILE A 108 16.62 0.34 1.22
N TYR A 109 15.49 0.91 0.80
CA TYR A 109 15.38 2.36 0.72
C TYR A 109 15.57 2.99 2.10
N ALA A 110 14.94 2.39 3.13
CA ALA A 110 15.10 2.88 4.49
C ALA A 110 16.58 2.86 4.90
N TYR A 111 17.26 1.77 4.61
CA TYR A 111 18.67 1.67 4.93
C TYR A 111 19.45 2.83 4.30
N GLN A 112 19.18 3.09 3.02
CA GLN A 112 19.96 4.09 2.29
C GLN A 112 19.74 5.51 2.80
N ILE A 113 18.55 5.80 3.31
CA ILE A 113 18.28 7.16 3.80
C ILE A 113 18.50 7.30 5.30
N GLY A 114 18.91 6.25 5.96
CA GLY A 114 19.13 6.30 7.40
C GLY A 114 17.86 6.20 8.23
N ALA A 115 16.82 5.56 7.69
CA ALA A 115 15.59 5.33 8.43
C ALA A 115 15.57 3.91 8.97
N THR A 116 14.90 3.70 10.09
CA THR A 116 14.70 2.36 10.64
C THR A 116 13.24 1.96 10.71
N THR A 117 12.34 2.78 10.19
CA THR A 117 10.91 2.48 10.20
C THR A 117 10.38 2.43 8.78
N VAL A 118 9.68 1.33 8.47
CA VAL A 118 8.91 1.18 7.24
C VAL A 118 7.46 1.01 7.64
N ILE A 119 6.56 1.76 7.02
CA ILE A 119 5.15 1.72 7.33
C ILE A 119 4.38 1.24 6.11
N THR A 120 3.49 0.28 6.30
CA THR A 120 2.65 -0.23 5.23
C THR A 120 1.22 -0.39 5.73
N GLY A 121 0.27 -0.24 4.84
CA GLY A 121 -1.15 -0.21 5.18
C GLY A 121 -1.88 -1.53 5.12
N VAL A 122 -1.15 -2.65 5.17
CA VAL A 122 -1.81 -3.96 5.12
C VAL A 122 -2.62 -4.21 6.39
N CYS A 123 -3.63 -5.07 6.27
CA CYS A 123 -4.43 -5.46 7.43
C CYS A 123 -4.97 -6.87 7.25
N GLU A 124 -5.14 -7.56 8.38
CA GLU A 124 -5.69 -8.91 8.37
C GLU A 124 -7.20 -8.94 8.24
N THR A 125 -7.84 -7.86 8.59
CA THR A 125 -9.31 -7.82 8.51
C THR A 125 -9.80 -7.60 7.09
N ASP A 126 -8.88 -7.37 6.14
CA ASP A 126 -9.23 -7.27 4.74
C ASP A 126 -9.77 -8.61 4.26
N PHE A 127 -10.90 -8.58 3.59
CA PHE A 127 -11.54 -9.80 3.12
C PHE A 127 -10.77 -10.48 1.98
N SER A 128 -9.78 -9.83 1.41
CA SER A 128 -9.04 -10.40 0.29
C SER A 128 -8.31 -11.70 0.65
N GLY A 129 -7.90 -11.83 1.90
CA GLY A 129 -7.23 -13.05 2.35
C GLY A 129 -5.83 -13.26 1.84
N TYR A 130 -5.18 -12.24 1.33
CA TYR A 130 -3.83 -12.40 0.80
C TYR A 130 -2.88 -12.82 1.92
N PRO A 131 -2.12 -13.91 1.72
CA PRO A 131 -1.20 -14.34 2.78
C PRO A 131 -0.12 -13.31 3.11
N ASP A 132 0.27 -12.49 2.13
CA ASP A 132 1.33 -11.51 2.36
C ASP A 132 0.79 -10.21 2.94
N CYS A 133 -0.43 -10.22 3.45
CA CYS A 133 -0.96 -9.12 4.25
C CYS A 133 -1.17 -9.52 5.71
N ARG A 134 -0.85 -10.76 6.06
CA ARG A 134 -1.07 -11.26 7.42
C ARG A 134 0.02 -10.77 8.36
N ASP A 135 -0.36 -10.61 9.62
CA ASP A 135 0.59 -10.15 10.62
C ASP A 135 1.76 -11.12 10.77
N GLU A 136 1.48 -12.42 10.75
CA GLU A 136 2.56 -13.40 10.87
C GLU A 136 3.58 -13.26 9.75
N PHE A 137 3.12 -12.94 8.54
CA PHE A 137 4.05 -12.70 7.45
C PHE A 137 4.88 -11.45 7.71
N VAL A 138 4.24 -10.36 8.14
CA VAL A 138 4.96 -9.11 8.40
C VAL A 138 6.02 -9.31 9.47
N GLN A 139 5.71 -10.07 10.53
CA GLN A 139 6.69 -10.32 11.58
C GLN A 139 7.90 -11.09 11.04
N ALA A 140 7.63 -12.12 10.22
CA ALA A 140 8.73 -12.90 9.65
C ALA A 140 9.57 -12.04 8.71
N MET A 141 8.91 -11.22 7.90
CA MET A 141 9.61 -10.35 6.95
C MET A 141 10.46 -9.32 7.71
N ASN A 142 9.92 -8.79 8.79
CA ASN A 142 10.68 -7.82 9.60
C ASN A 142 11.96 -8.46 10.13
N GLN A 143 11.88 -9.68 10.64
CA GLN A 143 13.07 -10.36 11.12
C GLN A 143 14.08 -10.60 10.00
N ALA A 144 13.58 -11.06 8.86
CA ALA A 144 14.48 -11.36 7.74
C ALA A 144 15.23 -10.11 7.29
N LEU A 145 14.52 -9.01 7.14
CA LEU A 145 15.16 -7.78 6.67
C LEU A 145 16.11 -7.19 7.71
N ALA A 146 15.70 -7.21 8.98
CA ALA A 146 16.54 -6.67 10.03
C ALA A 146 17.85 -7.46 10.13
N LYS A 147 17.75 -8.78 10.10
CA LYS A 147 18.95 -9.62 10.17
C LYS A 147 19.78 -9.52 8.90
N GLY A 148 19.12 -9.52 7.75
CA GLY A 148 19.84 -9.52 6.48
C GLY A 148 20.61 -8.24 6.21
N MET A 149 20.15 -7.13 6.77
CA MET A 149 20.82 -5.85 6.59
C MET A 149 21.52 -5.36 7.85
N ASP A 150 21.42 -6.15 8.91
CA ASP A 150 22.00 -5.76 10.22
C ASP A 150 21.52 -4.37 10.62
N LEU A 151 20.23 -4.18 10.56
CA LEU A 151 19.58 -2.90 10.80
C LEU A 151 18.47 -3.12 11.82
N PRO A 152 18.29 -2.27 12.81
CA PRO A 152 17.15 -2.42 13.73
C PRO A 152 15.86 -1.94 13.09
N LEU A 153 15.47 -2.61 12.02
CA LEU A 153 14.31 -2.24 11.22
C LEU A 153 13.02 -2.61 11.92
N MET A 154 12.06 -1.69 11.88
CA MET A 154 10.72 -1.94 12.37
C MET A 154 9.72 -1.69 11.24
N ILE A 155 9.00 -2.74 10.85
CA ILE A 155 7.88 -2.60 9.93
C ILE A 155 6.63 -2.36 10.76
N ARG A 156 6.01 -1.21 10.55
CA ARG A 156 4.81 -0.83 11.29
C ARG A 156 3.59 -0.97 10.39
N THR A 157 2.53 -1.52 10.95
CA THR A 157 1.29 -1.78 10.22
C THR A 157 0.13 -1.20 11.03
N PRO A 158 -0.05 0.13 10.97
CA PRO A 158 -1.02 0.78 11.84
C PRO A 158 -2.46 0.31 11.66
N LEU A 159 -2.77 -0.26 10.50
CA LEU A 159 -4.14 -0.67 10.19
C LEU A 159 -4.37 -2.16 10.36
N MET A 160 -3.36 -2.92 10.80
CA MET A 160 -3.39 -4.38 10.75
C MET A 160 -4.67 -4.96 11.36
N TRP A 161 -5.14 -4.41 12.46
CA TRP A 161 -6.26 -4.98 13.19
C TRP A 161 -7.51 -4.12 13.14
N LEU A 162 -7.51 -3.10 12.30
CA LEU A 162 -8.66 -2.20 12.16
C LEU A 162 -9.60 -2.70 11.06
N ASN A 163 -10.90 -2.60 11.30
CA ASN A 163 -11.84 -2.85 10.23
C ASN A 163 -12.02 -1.55 9.42
N LYS A 164 -12.86 -1.62 8.39
CA LYS A 164 -13.02 -0.49 7.49
C LYS A 164 -13.54 0.75 8.23
N ALA A 165 -14.51 0.57 9.12
CA ALA A 165 -15.04 1.71 9.86
C ALA A 165 -13.99 2.32 10.77
N GLU A 166 -13.17 1.47 11.39
CA GLU A 166 -12.13 1.97 12.27
C GLU A 166 -11.03 2.69 11.50
N THR A 167 -10.75 2.24 10.29
CA THR A 167 -9.76 2.94 9.45
C THR A 167 -10.28 4.31 9.05
N TRP A 168 -11.56 4.41 8.69
CA TRP A 168 -12.16 5.72 8.41
C TRP A 168 -12.12 6.62 9.64
N ALA A 169 -12.37 6.06 10.82
CA ALA A 169 -12.32 6.84 12.04
C ALA A 169 -10.92 7.37 12.29
N LEU A 170 -9.91 6.55 12.01
CA LEU A 170 -8.53 7.02 12.15
C LEU A 170 -8.25 8.18 11.20
N ALA A 171 -8.69 8.07 9.95
CA ALA A 171 -8.51 9.16 8.99
C ALA A 171 -9.17 10.44 9.50
N ASP A 172 -10.34 10.31 10.09
CA ASP A 172 -11.04 11.47 10.66
C ASP A 172 -10.25 12.07 11.82
N GLN A 173 -9.74 11.24 12.70
CA GLN A 173 -8.92 11.71 13.82
C GLN A 173 -7.70 12.47 13.35
N LEU A 174 -7.12 12.05 12.24
CA LEU A 174 -5.92 12.69 11.69
C LEU A 174 -6.25 13.98 10.93
N GLY A 175 -7.53 14.29 10.78
CA GLY A 175 -7.92 15.46 10.02
C GLY A 175 -7.85 15.27 8.53
N ALA A 176 -7.84 14.01 8.09
CA ALA A 176 -7.61 13.69 6.69
C ALA A 176 -8.81 13.02 6.03
N LEU A 177 -9.98 13.05 6.68
CA LEU A 177 -11.10 12.29 6.15
C LEU A 177 -11.50 12.76 4.76
N ASP A 178 -11.60 14.08 4.56
CA ASP A 178 -11.99 14.59 3.25
C ASP A 178 -10.95 14.26 2.19
N LEU A 179 -9.68 14.35 2.53
CA LEU A 179 -8.62 13.99 1.60
C LEU A 179 -8.74 12.53 1.20
N VAL A 180 -8.90 11.65 2.18
CA VAL A 180 -8.97 10.23 1.91
C VAL A 180 -10.22 9.87 1.10
N ARG A 181 -11.34 10.52 1.43
CA ARG A 181 -12.59 10.22 0.72
C ARG A 181 -12.57 10.68 -0.73
N HIS A 182 -12.01 11.84 -0.98
CA HIS A 182 -12.22 12.51 -2.26
C HIS A 182 -11.03 12.50 -3.20
N GLN A 183 -9.83 12.30 -2.68
CA GLN A 183 -8.64 12.42 -3.51
C GLN A 183 -7.89 11.12 -3.71
N THR A 184 -8.20 10.10 -2.91
CA THR A 184 -7.53 8.81 -3.13
C THR A 184 -8.29 8.03 -4.19
N LEU A 185 -7.60 7.07 -4.80
CA LEU A 185 -8.16 6.22 -5.84
C LEU A 185 -8.43 4.84 -5.27
N THR A 186 -9.69 4.41 -5.42
CA THR A 186 -10.05 3.03 -5.08
C THR A 186 -10.69 2.40 -6.30
N UNK A 187 -10.83 1.33 -6.11
CA UNK A 187 -11.34 0.59 -7.17
C UNK A 187 -12.60 1.05 -7.70
N UNK A 188 -13.20 1.29 -6.95
CA UNK A 188 -14.42 1.75 -7.24
C UNK A 188 -14.36 3.13 -7.67
N UNK A 189 -13.62 3.38 -7.22
CA UNK A 189 -13.46 4.69 -7.45
C UNK A 189 -12.89 5.05 -8.75
N UNK A 190 -12.45 4.35 -8.96
CA UNK A 190 -11.84 4.54 -10.14
C UNK A 190 -12.74 4.93 -11.17
N UNK A 191 -13.46 4.53 -10.88
CA UNK A 191 -14.28 4.82 -11.88
C UNK A 191 -14.97 6.07 -11.67
N UNK A 192 -14.97 6.13 -10.90
CA UNK A 192 -15.69 7.12 -10.61
C UNK A 192 -15.01 8.13 -10.03
N UNK A 193 -14.35 8.03 -10.35
CA UNK A 193 -13.69 8.84 -9.94
C UNK A 193 -14.22 9.80 -9.26
N UNK A 194 -14.70 10.03 -9.43
CA UNK A 194 -15.15 10.90 -8.94
C UNK A 194 -16.20 10.75 -8.12
N UNK A 195 -16.47 10.32 -8.54
CA UNK A 195 -17.47 10.24 -7.97
C UNK A 195 -17.51 9.81 -6.72
N UNK A 196 -17.74 10.01 -6.48
CA UNK A 196 -18.19 9.73 -5.70
C UNK A 196 -17.77 9.11 -4.77
N UNK A 197 -17.13 9.30 -4.85
CA UNK A 197 -16.92 8.79 -4.28
C UNK A 197 -16.92 8.26 -3.25
N UNK A 198 -17.58 8.76 -2.94
CA UNK A 198 -17.71 8.38 -2.06
C UNK A 198 -17.76 7.25 -1.49
N UNK A 199 -18.36 7.16 -1.38
CA UNK A 199 -18.69 6.32 -0.81
C UNK A 199 -18.16 5.21 -0.89
N UNK A 200 -18.19 5.15 -1.50
CA UNK A 200 -18.06 4.12 -1.42
C UNK A 200 -16.98 3.51 -1.43
N UNK A 201 -16.58 4.15 -0.94
CA UNK A 201 -15.77 3.63 -1.10
C UNK A 201 -15.38 2.62 -0.52
N UNK A 202 -15.99 2.52 0.07
CA UNK A 202 -15.70 1.61 0.59
C UNK A 202 -15.42 0.43 0.09
N UNK A 203 -15.95 0.35 -0.35
CA UNK A 203 -15.95 -0.79 -0.60
C UNK A 203 -14.95 -1.31 -1.36
N UNK A 204 -14.80 -0.83 -1.80
CA UNK A 204 -14.22 -1.48 -2.62
C UNK A 204 -12.91 -1.58 -2.51
N UNK A 205 -12.83 -1.17 -1.67
CA UNK A 205 -11.82 -1.21 -1.97
C UNK A 205 -10.92 -2.09 -1.90
N UNK A 206 -11.19 -2.58 -1.56
CA UNK A 206 -10.43 -3.27 -1.57
C UNK A 206 -9.69 -3.95 -2.41
N UNK A 207 -10.23 -3.84 -3.00
CA UNK A 207 -9.75 -4.68 -3.73
C UNK A 207 -8.65 -4.31 -4.40
N UNK A 208 -8.86 -3.46 -4.57
CA UNK A 208 -8.01 -3.37 -5.44
C UNK A 208 -6.69 -3.42 -5.09
N SER A 209 -6.44 -3.03 -4.41
CA SER A 209 -5.01 -3.10 -4.43
C SER A 209 -4.62 -3.82 -3.17
N GLY A 210 -4.14 -4.96 -3.34
CA GLY A 210 -3.78 -5.81 -2.21
C GLY A 210 -2.60 -5.29 -1.42
N TRP A 211 -2.02 -4.20 -1.77
CA TRP A 211 -0.90 -3.70 -1.00
C TRP A 211 -1.15 -2.28 -0.51
N ALA A 212 -2.31 -1.77 -0.83
CA ALA A 212 -2.61 -0.40 -0.45
C ALA A 212 -2.82 -0.26 1.03
#